data_e7d0ee08f4d14cc6e9cbc395b8f67d28
#
_entry.id   e7d0ee08f4d14cc6e9cbc395b8f67d28
#
_cell.length_a   1.000
_cell.length_b   1.000
_cell.length_c   1.000
_cell.angle_alpha   90.00
_cell.angle_beta   90.00
_cell.angle_gamma   90.00
#
_symmetry.space_group_name_H-M   'P 1'
#
loop_
_entity.id
_entity.type
_entity.pdbx_description
1 polymer ?
#
loop_
_entity_poly.entity_id
_entity_poly.type
_entity_poly.pdbx_seq_one_letter_code
_entity_poly.pdbx_strand_id
1 'polypeptide(L)'
;MSEFFQSEAFQNALDILIHQFPLAIWETVYVTILSTFFAVVIGLPLGVLLVAGEHNRILRVPQWILSVLNVIINLLRSIPFLILMILVFPLTRLIVGTVVGTPATVVPLVIASFPFIARLVESSLRELNPNIIETAQSMGASPMQIVCRVMLPESVPSLISNATIAVTTVLGYSAMSGIIGGGGLGKIAINYGYYRYQYIGMAFAVIFLILLVQIFQSVGTKLVAKCDKRLK
;
A
#
# COMPACT_ATOMS: atom_id res chain seq x y z
N MET A 1 -30.51 16.74 -23.46
CA MET A 1 -29.25 17.06 -22.74
C MET A 1 -29.42 18.15 -21.70
N SER A 2 -30.14 19.25 -22.01
CA SER A 2 -30.41 20.35 -21.06
C SER A 2 -31.18 19.90 -19.79
N GLU A 3 -32.17 19.02 -19.93
CA GLU A 3 -32.96 18.50 -18.80
C GLU A 3 -32.17 17.65 -17.83
N PHE A 4 -31.15 16.93 -18.30
CA PHE A 4 -30.26 16.15 -17.43
C PHE A 4 -29.43 17.04 -16.51
N PHE A 5 -28.89 18.15 -17.03
CA PHE A 5 -28.11 19.12 -16.24
C PHE A 5 -28.95 19.94 -15.26
N GLN A 6 -30.25 20.02 -15.49
CA GLN A 6 -31.23 20.71 -14.60
C GLN A 6 -31.88 19.76 -13.60
N SER A 7 -31.60 18.44 -13.68
CA SER A 7 -32.16 17.49 -12.73
C SER A 7 -31.64 17.74 -11.31
N GLU A 8 -32.50 17.65 -10.31
CA GLU A 8 -32.13 17.78 -8.88
C GLU A 8 -30.98 16.83 -8.51
N ALA A 9 -30.95 15.64 -9.11
CA ALA A 9 -29.89 14.66 -8.88
C ALA A 9 -28.51 15.15 -9.33
N PHE A 10 -28.45 15.89 -10.45
CA PHE A 10 -27.20 16.46 -10.97
C PHE A 10 -26.75 17.67 -10.13
N GLN A 11 -27.68 18.52 -9.75
CA GLN A 11 -27.39 19.68 -8.89
C GLN A 11 -26.87 19.25 -7.52
N ASN A 12 -27.51 18.25 -6.91
CA ASN A 12 -27.02 17.67 -5.65
C ASN A 12 -25.63 17.04 -5.80
N ALA A 13 -25.35 16.37 -6.93
CA ALA A 13 -24.03 15.80 -7.19
C ALA A 13 -22.95 16.88 -7.36
N LEU A 14 -23.28 18.03 -7.97
CA LEU A 14 -22.38 19.19 -8.08
C LEU A 14 -22.09 19.82 -6.72
N ASP A 15 -23.10 19.97 -5.87
CA ASP A 15 -22.92 20.50 -4.51
C ASP A 15 -21.97 19.59 -3.68
N ILE A 16 -22.17 18.30 -3.74
CA ILE A 16 -21.28 17.31 -3.11
C ILE A 16 -19.86 17.46 -3.66
N LEU A 17 -19.71 17.58 -5.00
CA LEU A 17 -18.42 17.72 -5.67
C LEU A 17 -17.67 18.96 -5.21
N ILE A 18 -18.34 20.08 -5.04
CA ILE A 18 -17.68 21.34 -4.64
C ILE A 18 -17.30 21.32 -3.16
N HIS A 19 -18.19 20.84 -2.28
CA HIS A 19 -18.03 20.99 -0.84
C HIS A 19 -17.34 19.79 -0.16
N GLN A 20 -17.50 18.57 -0.66
CA GLN A 20 -17.01 17.38 0.03
C GLN A 20 -15.80 16.72 -0.65
N PHE A 21 -15.68 16.80 -1.97
CA PHE A 21 -14.59 16.14 -2.71
C PHE A 21 -13.20 16.67 -2.38
N PRO A 22 -12.96 17.98 -2.23
CA PRO A 22 -11.60 18.45 -1.91
C PRO A 22 -11.06 17.83 -0.62
N LEU A 23 -11.87 17.78 0.43
CA LEU A 23 -11.50 17.14 1.69
C LEU A 23 -11.32 15.63 1.52
N ALA A 24 -12.24 14.96 0.82
CA ALA A 24 -12.19 13.53 0.60
C ALA A 24 -10.99 13.09 -0.23
N ILE A 25 -10.59 13.88 -1.23
CA ILE A 25 -9.36 13.65 -2.01
C ILE A 25 -8.14 13.74 -1.08
N TRP A 26 -8.06 14.80 -0.27
CA TRP A 26 -6.99 14.99 0.70
C TRP A 26 -6.90 13.82 1.68
N GLU A 27 -8.03 13.42 2.26
CA GLU A 27 -8.10 12.29 3.18
C GLU A 27 -7.62 10.99 2.53
N THR A 28 -8.05 10.71 1.29
CA THR A 28 -7.63 9.51 0.54
C THR A 28 -6.12 9.52 0.30
N VAL A 29 -5.55 10.63 -0.16
CA VAL A 29 -4.12 10.77 -0.41
C VAL A 29 -3.32 10.64 0.89
N TYR A 30 -3.73 11.36 1.93
CA TYR A 30 -3.09 11.34 3.24
C TYR A 30 -3.04 9.93 3.82
N VAL A 31 -4.19 9.24 3.87
CA VAL A 31 -4.27 7.88 4.43
C VAL A 31 -3.43 6.91 3.60
N THR A 32 -3.50 6.99 2.28
CA THR A 32 -2.74 6.11 1.39
C THR A 32 -1.24 6.28 1.59
N ILE A 33 -0.74 7.52 1.57
CA ILE A 33 0.70 7.79 1.72
C ILE A 33 1.18 7.37 3.10
N LEU A 34 0.48 7.78 4.16
CA LEU A 34 0.88 7.49 5.53
C LEU A 34 0.87 5.99 5.83
N SER A 35 -0.19 5.29 5.41
CA SER A 35 -0.28 3.84 5.59
C SER A 35 0.78 3.09 4.81
N THR A 36 1.05 3.50 3.57
CA THR A 36 2.11 2.89 2.76
C THR A 36 3.48 3.15 3.37
N PHE A 37 3.74 4.35 3.86
CA PHE A 37 5.00 4.68 4.53
C PHE A 37 5.27 3.75 5.70
N PHE A 38 4.34 3.63 6.64
CA PHE A 38 4.52 2.73 7.79
C PHE A 38 4.58 1.26 7.39
N ALA A 39 3.80 0.86 6.39
CA ALA A 39 3.84 -0.50 5.89
C ALA A 39 5.17 -0.83 5.19
N VAL A 40 5.82 0.13 4.52
CA VAL A 40 7.18 -0.02 3.97
C VAL A 40 8.22 -0.07 5.08
N VAL A 41 8.12 0.79 6.10
CA VAL A 41 9.06 0.80 7.24
C VAL A 41 9.08 -0.56 7.95
N ILE A 42 7.93 -1.25 8.04
CA ILE A 42 7.83 -2.59 8.63
C ILE A 42 8.16 -3.68 7.61
N GLY A 43 7.57 -3.60 6.42
CA GLY A 43 7.63 -4.64 5.40
C GLY A 43 9.00 -4.79 4.73
N LEU A 44 9.73 -3.69 4.52
CA LEU A 44 11.06 -3.74 3.91
C LEU A 44 12.07 -4.53 4.75
N PRO A 45 12.26 -4.26 6.06
CA PRO A 45 13.15 -5.09 6.89
C PRO A 45 12.73 -6.56 6.93
N LEU A 46 11.42 -6.84 6.98
CA LEU A 46 10.91 -8.21 6.98
C LEU A 46 11.21 -8.93 5.68
N GLY A 47 11.00 -8.28 4.52
CA GLY A 47 11.33 -8.85 3.21
C GLY A 47 12.82 -9.11 3.04
N VAL A 48 13.67 -8.17 3.49
CA VAL A 48 15.13 -8.36 3.53
C VAL A 48 15.50 -9.56 4.42
N LEU A 49 14.91 -9.67 5.60
CA LEU A 49 15.16 -10.76 6.53
C LEU A 49 14.80 -12.12 5.94
N LEU A 50 13.70 -12.22 5.21
CA LEU A 50 13.28 -13.46 4.55
C LEU A 50 14.30 -13.94 3.53
N VAL A 51 14.89 -13.05 2.73
CA VAL A 51 15.86 -13.42 1.69
C VAL A 51 17.26 -13.60 2.28
N ALA A 52 17.74 -12.62 3.04
CA ALA A 52 19.11 -12.63 3.58
C ALA A 52 19.32 -13.70 4.66
N GLY A 53 18.26 -14.11 5.36
CA GLY A 53 18.29 -15.16 6.38
C GLY A 53 18.13 -16.58 5.83
N GLU A 54 17.70 -16.74 4.58
CA GLU A 54 17.45 -18.05 3.98
C GLU A 54 18.76 -18.87 3.90
N HIS A 55 18.71 -20.08 4.43
CA HIS A 55 19.85 -21.02 4.44
C HIS A 55 21.14 -20.45 5.06
N ASN A 56 21.05 -19.48 5.96
CA ASN A 56 22.21 -18.80 6.56
C ASN A 56 23.21 -18.21 5.56
N ARG A 57 22.74 -17.87 4.34
CA ARG A 57 23.60 -17.40 3.26
C ARG A 57 24.28 -16.08 3.57
N ILE A 58 23.53 -15.12 4.13
CA ILE A 58 24.04 -13.77 4.41
C ILE A 58 23.87 -13.47 5.89
N LEU A 59 22.65 -13.53 6.43
CA LEU A 59 22.35 -13.32 7.83
C LEU A 59 22.20 -14.66 8.55
N ARG A 60 22.85 -14.81 9.70
CA ARG A 60 22.69 -16.00 10.55
C ARG A 60 21.40 -15.91 11.35
N VAL A 61 20.29 -16.30 10.75
CA VAL A 61 18.96 -16.30 11.39
C VAL A 61 18.50 -17.75 11.57
N PRO A 62 18.07 -18.17 12.77
CA PRO A 62 17.51 -19.50 12.99
C PRO A 62 16.33 -19.75 12.06
N GLN A 63 16.32 -20.90 11.39
CA GLN A 63 15.31 -21.25 10.39
C GLN A 63 13.87 -21.26 10.94
N TRP A 64 13.70 -21.61 12.23
CA TRP A 64 12.40 -21.58 12.87
C TRP A 64 11.81 -20.17 12.92
N ILE A 65 12.63 -19.12 13.12
CA ILE A 65 12.17 -17.71 13.10
C ILE A 65 11.64 -17.35 11.71
N LEU A 66 12.37 -17.70 10.67
CA LEU A 66 11.94 -17.45 9.28
C LEU A 66 10.67 -18.24 8.94
N SER A 67 10.55 -19.47 9.42
CA SER A 67 9.34 -20.29 9.23
C SER A 67 8.13 -19.66 9.90
N VAL A 68 8.25 -19.23 11.16
CA VAL A 68 7.19 -18.54 11.89
C VAL A 68 6.81 -17.23 11.19
N LEU A 69 7.80 -16.43 10.78
CA LEU A 69 7.57 -15.19 10.05
C LEU A 69 6.83 -15.42 8.73
N ASN A 70 7.23 -16.44 7.98
CA ASN A 70 6.56 -16.85 6.75
C ASN A 70 5.09 -17.23 7.00
N VAL A 71 4.82 -17.98 8.07
CA VAL A 71 3.45 -18.37 8.43
C VAL A 71 2.62 -17.15 8.79
N ILE A 72 3.13 -16.24 9.62
CA ILE A 72 2.43 -15.01 10.03
C ILE A 72 2.10 -14.15 8.80
N ILE A 73 3.08 -13.90 7.92
CA ILE A 73 2.90 -13.12 6.70
C ILE A 73 1.83 -13.77 5.80
N ASN A 74 1.86 -15.09 5.62
CA ASN A 74 0.90 -15.79 4.80
C ASN A 74 -0.52 -15.75 5.40
N LEU A 75 -0.64 -15.95 6.72
CA LEU A 75 -1.94 -15.88 7.41
C LEU A 75 -2.57 -14.50 7.27
N LEU A 76 -1.82 -13.41 7.54
CA LEU A 76 -2.35 -12.05 7.43
C LEU A 76 -2.79 -11.72 5.99
N ARG A 77 -2.07 -12.21 4.99
CA ARG A 77 -2.43 -12.03 3.56
C ARG A 77 -3.63 -12.88 3.12
N SER A 78 -3.93 -13.94 3.82
CA SER A 78 -5.07 -14.82 3.50
C SER A 78 -6.40 -14.27 4.01
N ILE A 79 -6.37 -13.32 4.94
CA ILE A 79 -7.59 -12.71 5.49
C ILE A 79 -8.08 -11.61 4.53
N PRO A 80 -9.35 -11.63 4.07
CA PRO A 80 -9.91 -10.54 3.31
C PRO A 80 -9.81 -9.21 4.06
N PHE A 81 -9.42 -8.13 3.34
CA PHE A 81 -9.11 -6.83 3.96
C PHE A 81 -10.22 -6.32 4.89
N LEU A 82 -11.49 -6.37 4.48
CA LEU A 82 -12.62 -5.89 5.31
C LEU A 82 -12.73 -6.67 6.63
N ILE A 83 -12.48 -7.98 6.59
CA ILE A 83 -12.52 -8.83 7.79
C ILE A 83 -11.32 -8.52 8.70
N LEU A 84 -10.14 -8.39 8.11
CA LEU A 84 -8.92 -8.01 8.85
C LEU A 84 -9.08 -6.66 9.54
N MET A 85 -9.68 -5.69 8.84
CA MET A 85 -9.94 -4.36 9.38
C MET A 85 -10.81 -4.41 10.63
N ILE A 86 -11.90 -5.21 10.62
CA ILE A 86 -12.76 -5.41 11.78
C ILE A 86 -12.03 -6.14 12.91
N LEU A 87 -11.26 -7.16 12.56
CA LEU A 87 -10.46 -7.93 13.52
C LEU A 87 -9.47 -7.04 14.30
N VAL A 88 -8.94 -6.01 13.63
CA VAL A 88 -7.93 -5.08 14.18
C VAL A 88 -8.56 -3.90 14.95
N PHE A 89 -9.89 -3.77 15.02
CA PHE A 89 -10.56 -2.71 15.77
C PHE A 89 -10.11 -2.54 17.23
N PRO A 90 -9.92 -3.62 18.03
CA PRO A 90 -9.42 -3.46 19.38
C PRO A 90 -8.04 -2.77 19.43
N LEU A 91 -7.15 -3.16 18.52
CA LEU A 91 -5.82 -2.56 18.42
C LEU A 91 -5.89 -1.10 17.91
N THR A 92 -6.74 -0.83 16.93
CA THR A 92 -6.98 0.52 16.40
C THR A 92 -7.47 1.43 17.51
N ARG A 93 -8.42 0.98 18.32
CA ARG A 93 -8.94 1.74 19.46
C ARG A 93 -7.88 2.01 20.52
N LEU A 94 -6.99 1.05 20.74
CA LEU A 94 -5.88 1.21 21.68
C LEU A 94 -4.89 2.29 21.24
N ILE A 95 -4.59 2.36 19.92
CA ILE A 95 -3.57 3.27 19.37
C ILE A 95 -4.15 4.66 19.10
N VAL A 96 -5.35 4.74 18.50
CA VAL A 96 -5.96 5.98 18.00
C VAL A 96 -7.06 6.50 18.93
N GLY A 97 -7.58 5.67 19.82
CA GLY A 97 -8.69 6.00 20.72
C GLY A 97 -10.08 5.83 20.10
N THR A 98 -10.18 5.66 18.78
CA THR A 98 -11.43 5.46 18.04
C THR A 98 -11.26 4.41 16.96
N VAL A 99 -12.36 3.83 16.49
CA VAL A 99 -12.39 2.90 15.35
C VAL A 99 -13.02 3.50 14.10
N VAL A 100 -13.55 4.75 14.21
CA VAL A 100 -14.24 5.46 13.14
C VAL A 100 -13.46 6.73 12.79
N GLY A 101 -13.54 7.13 11.53
CA GLY A 101 -12.87 8.31 11.00
C GLY A 101 -11.57 8.00 10.26
N THR A 102 -11.09 9.00 9.54
CA THR A 102 -9.92 8.89 8.65
C THR A 102 -8.64 8.43 9.37
N PRO A 103 -8.26 8.96 10.56
CA PRO A 103 -7.07 8.50 11.27
C PRO A 103 -7.15 7.04 11.71
N ALA A 104 -8.34 6.55 12.06
CA ALA A 104 -8.54 5.18 12.52
C ALA A 104 -8.28 4.15 11.40
N THR A 105 -8.43 4.53 10.14
CA THR A 105 -8.22 3.62 9.01
C THR A 105 -6.74 3.33 8.74
N VAL A 106 -5.82 4.17 9.22
CA VAL A 106 -4.37 4.00 8.99
C VAL A 106 -3.87 2.69 9.62
N VAL A 107 -4.28 2.38 10.85
CA VAL A 107 -3.78 1.19 11.57
C VAL A 107 -4.12 -0.12 10.84
N PRO A 108 -5.39 -0.41 10.50
CA PRO A 108 -5.71 -1.63 9.77
C PRO A 108 -5.12 -1.66 8.35
N LEU A 109 -4.97 -0.51 7.68
CA LEU A 109 -4.30 -0.44 6.38
C LEU A 109 -2.82 -0.82 6.47
N VAL A 110 -2.11 -0.34 7.50
CA VAL A 110 -0.71 -0.72 7.74
C VAL A 110 -0.61 -2.23 7.98
N ILE A 111 -1.48 -2.79 8.85
CA ILE A 111 -1.46 -4.22 9.19
C ILE A 111 -1.78 -5.11 7.99
N ALA A 112 -2.69 -4.69 7.12
CA ALA A 112 -3.00 -5.42 5.90
C ALA A 112 -1.87 -5.34 4.86
N SER A 113 -1.16 -4.21 4.81
CA SER A 113 -0.24 -3.91 3.72
C SER A 113 1.19 -4.33 4.01
N PHE A 114 1.69 -4.30 5.26
CA PHE A 114 3.09 -4.65 5.53
C PHE A 114 3.45 -6.10 5.13
N PRO A 115 2.57 -7.14 5.28
CA PRO A 115 2.89 -8.48 4.84
C PRO A 115 2.95 -8.60 3.31
N PHE A 116 2.09 -7.85 2.63
CA PHE A 116 2.10 -7.73 1.19
C PHE A 116 3.39 -7.07 0.69
N ILE A 117 3.79 -5.95 1.30
CA ILE A 117 5.03 -5.24 0.98
C ILE A 117 6.25 -6.11 1.28
N ALA A 118 6.27 -6.85 2.39
CA ALA A 118 7.36 -7.78 2.69
C ALA A 118 7.57 -8.82 1.56
N ARG A 119 6.49 -9.34 0.98
CA ARG A 119 6.57 -10.25 -0.18
C ARG A 119 7.02 -9.56 -1.46
N LEU A 120 6.61 -8.33 -1.69
CA LEU A 120 7.07 -7.55 -2.84
C LEU A 120 8.59 -7.27 -2.73
N VAL A 121 9.07 -6.92 -1.55
CA VAL A 121 10.51 -6.74 -1.29
C VAL A 121 11.26 -8.05 -1.45
N GLU A 122 10.75 -9.15 -0.91
CA GLU A 122 11.32 -10.48 -1.10
C GLU A 122 11.44 -10.83 -2.59
N SER A 123 10.39 -10.58 -3.40
CA SER A 123 10.40 -10.80 -4.84
C SER A 123 11.50 -9.97 -5.51
N SER A 124 11.58 -8.67 -5.20
CA SER A 124 12.62 -7.79 -5.77
C SER A 124 14.04 -8.27 -5.47
N LEU A 125 14.27 -8.74 -4.23
CA LEU A 125 15.61 -9.19 -3.84
C LEU A 125 15.96 -10.57 -4.42
N ARG A 126 14.98 -11.41 -4.70
CA ARG A 126 15.19 -12.72 -5.37
C ARG A 126 15.52 -12.61 -6.86
N GLU A 127 15.20 -11.48 -7.49
CA GLU A 127 15.56 -11.19 -8.89
C GLU A 127 17.07 -10.91 -9.08
N LEU A 128 17.80 -10.66 -7.98
CA LEU A 128 19.23 -10.39 -8.05
C LEU A 128 20.01 -11.64 -8.51
N ASN A 129 21.01 -11.39 -9.35
CA ASN A 129 21.93 -12.44 -9.76
C ASN A 129 22.74 -12.92 -8.54
N PRO A 130 22.70 -14.22 -8.18
CA PRO A 130 23.44 -14.77 -7.05
C PRO A 130 24.94 -14.49 -7.10
N ASN A 131 25.53 -14.42 -8.29
CA ASN A 131 26.96 -14.18 -8.49
C ASN A 131 27.41 -12.83 -7.90
N ILE A 132 26.54 -11.82 -7.88
CA ILE A 132 26.87 -10.52 -7.29
C ILE A 132 27.06 -10.66 -5.78
N ILE A 133 26.21 -11.46 -5.13
CA ILE A 133 26.29 -11.74 -3.69
C ILE A 133 27.55 -12.56 -3.39
N GLU A 134 27.82 -13.59 -4.17
CA GLU A 134 29.02 -14.45 -4.01
C GLU A 134 30.31 -13.67 -4.21
N THR A 135 30.36 -12.76 -5.21
CA THR A 135 31.49 -11.84 -5.41
C THR A 135 31.72 -10.95 -4.21
N ALA A 136 30.67 -10.35 -3.66
CA ALA A 136 30.80 -9.50 -2.46
C ALA A 136 31.28 -10.30 -1.23
N GLN A 137 30.83 -11.55 -1.08
CA GLN A 137 31.31 -12.45 -0.03
C GLN A 137 32.78 -12.80 -0.19
N SER A 138 33.21 -13.11 -1.43
CA SER A 138 34.62 -13.42 -1.75
C SER A 138 35.55 -12.23 -1.48
N MET A 139 35.03 -11.01 -1.59
CA MET A 139 35.76 -9.79 -1.25
C MET A 139 35.77 -9.49 0.25
N GLY A 140 35.22 -10.35 1.10
CA GLY A 140 35.19 -10.20 2.55
C GLY A 140 34.15 -9.20 3.07
N ALA A 141 33.12 -8.87 2.27
CA ALA A 141 32.05 -7.99 2.74
C ALA A 141 31.25 -8.59 3.90
N SER A 142 30.99 -7.78 4.92
CA SER A 142 30.17 -8.21 6.06
C SER A 142 28.70 -8.37 5.63
N PRO A 143 27.89 -9.19 6.34
CA PRO A 143 26.47 -9.40 6.02
C PRO A 143 25.67 -8.12 5.84
N MET A 144 25.86 -7.14 6.72
CA MET A 144 25.17 -5.85 6.64
C MET A 144 25.65 -5.00 5.45
N GLN A 145 26.94 -5.10 5.09
CA GLN A 145 27.47 -4.45 3.87
C GLN A 145 26.84 -5.07 2.61
N ILE A 146 26.68 -6.39 2.57
CA ILE A 146 26.05 -7.05 1.45
C ILE A 146 24.59 -6.59 1.29
N VAL A 147 23.82 -6.55 2.40
CA VAL A 147 22.44 -6.07 2.38
C VAL A 147 22.35 -4.60 1.95
N CYS A 148 23.07 -3.70 2.63
CA CYS A 148 22.89 -2.26 2.46
C CYS A 148 23.62 -1.68 1.25
N ARG A 149 24.76 -2.26 0.82
CA ARG A 149 25.59 -1.71 -0.27
C ARG A 149 25.49 -2.50 -1.58
N VAL A 150 24.96 -3.71 -1.53
CA VAL A 150 24.84 -4.57 -2.72
C VAL A 150 23.38 -4.88 -3.02
N MET A 151 22.68 -5.59 -2.14
CA MET A 151 21.32 -6.06 -2.42
C MET A 151 20.31 -4.93 -2.61
N LEU A 152 20.21 -4.02 -1.63
CA LEU A 152 19.23 -2.93 -1.70
C LEU A 152 19.49 -1.97 -2.86
N PRO A 153 20.73 -1.45 -3.09
CA PRO A 153 20.99 -0.55 -4.21
C PRO A 153 20.77 -1.17 -5.59
N GLU A 154 21.12 -2.45 -5.76
CA GLU A 154 20.94 -3.15 -7.05
C GLU A 154 19.47 -3.44 -7.34
N SER A 155 18.65 -3.62 -6.29
CA SER A 155 17.21 -3.87 -6.42
C SER A 155 16.36 -2.60 -6.48
N VAL A 156 16.91 -1.39 -6.41
CA VAL A 156 16.16 -0.14 -6.38
C VAL A 156 15.10 -0.02 -7.48
N PRO A 157 15.36 -0.34 -8.76
CA PRO A 157 14.34 -0.23 -9.80
C PRO A 157 13.14 -1.14 -9.54
N SER A 158 13.37 -2.41 -9.16
CA SER A 158 12.34 -3.38 -8.82
C SER A 158 11.59 -2.97 -7.54
N LEU A 159 12.29 -2.50 -6.52
CA LEU A 159 11.70 -2.00 -5.28
C LEU A 159 10.77 -0.81 -5.52
N ILE A 160 11.15 0.15 -6.37
CA ILE A 160 10.28 1.30 -6.72
C ILE A 160 9.04 0.83 -7.50
N SER A 161 9.22 -0.09 -8.45
CA SER A 161 8.09 -0.69 -9.18
C SER A 161 7.10 -1.36 -8.22
N ASN A 162 7.60 -2.17 -7.32
CA ASN A 162 6.80 -2.86 -6.31
C ASN A 162 6.19 -1.91 -5.26
N ALA A 163 6.89 -0.83 -4.90
CA ALA A 163 6.32 0.24 -4.07
C ALA A 163 5.14 0.94 -4.76
N THR A 164 5.22 1.13 -6.07
CA THR A 164 4.11 1.70 -6.86
C THR A 164 2.88 0.80 -6.82
N ILE A 165 3.06 -0.52 -6.97
CA ILE A 165 2.00 -1.51 -6.83
C ILE A 165 1.42 -1.46 -5.40
N ALA A 166 2.27 -1.34 -4.39
CA ALA A 166 1.83 -1.24 -3.00
C ALA A 166 0.95 -0.01 -2.76
N VAL A 167 1.37 1.18 -3.21
CA VAL A 167 0.59 2.42 -3.06
C VAL A 167 -0.80 2.29 -3.71
N THR A 168 -0.88 1.78 -4.94
CA THR A 168 -2.16 1.64 -5.64
C THR A 168 -3.07 0.59 -4.99
N THR A 169 -2.50 -0.47 -4.43
CA THR A 169 -3.24 -1.48 -3.66
C THR A 169 -3.79 -0.90 -2.35
N VAL A 170 -2.96 -0.14 -1.61
CA VAL A 170 -3.37 0.53 -0.36
C VAL A 170 -4.47 1.56 -0.63
N LEU A 171 -4.40 2.28 -1.77
CA LEU A 171 -5.47 3.19 -2.19
C LEU A 171 -6.79 2.43 -2.40
N GLY A 172 -6.76 1.27 -3.06
CA GLY A 172 -7.94 0.41 -3.21
C GLY A 172 -8.52 -0.05 -1.85
N TYR A 173 -7.67 -0.44 -0.91
CA TYR A 173 -8.09 -0.79 0.45
C TYR A 173 -8.65 0.42 1.21
N SER A 174 -8.07 1.61 1.03
CA SER A 174 -8.59 2.85 1.65
C SER A 174 -10.01 3.18 1.19
N ALA A 175 -10.33 2.91 -0.08
CA ALA A 175 -11.69 3.08 -0.58
C ALA A 175 -12.69 2.14 0.11
N MET A 176 -12.28 0.88 0.40
CA MET A 176 -13.12 -0.07 1.13
C MET A 176 -13.38 0.34 2.59
N SER A 177 -12.46 1.09 3.21
CA SER A 177 -12.62 1.58 4.59
C SER A 177 -13.83 2.50 4.77
N GLY A 178 -14.33 3.09 3.67
CA GLY A 178 -15.56 3.89 3.67
C GLY A 178 -16.80 3.12 4.16
N ILE A 179 -16.85 1.78 4.05
CA ILE A 179 -17.96 0.93 4.51
C ILE A 179 -18.12 1.00 6.03
N ILE A 180 -17.03 1.07 6.77
CA ILE A 180 -17.00 1.02 8.23
C ILE A 180 -16.75 2.38 8.88
N GLY A 181 -17.07 3.46 8.17
CA GLY A 181 -16.97 4.80 8.70
C GLY A 181 -15.59 5.44 8.60
N GLY A 182 -14.73 4.95 7.70
CA GLY A 182 -13.52 5.64 7.26
C GLY A 182 -13.83 6.94 6.53
N GLY A 183 -12.80 7.69 6.16
CA GLY A 183 -12.92 8.93 5.37
C GLY A 183 -12.68 8.74 3.88
N GLY A 184 -12.52 9.85 3.18
CA GLY A 184 -12.06 9.90 1.80
C GLY A 184 -13.11 9.61 0.74
N LEU A 185 -12.64 9.45 -0.50
CA LEU A 185 -13.49 9.22 -1.68
C LEU A 185 -14.30 7.92 -1.58
N GLY A 186 -13.77 6.89 -0.91
CA GLY A 186 -14.48 5.65 -0.68
C GLY A 186 -15.75 5.85 0.15
N LYS A 187 -15.69 6.69 1.18
CA LYS A 187 -16.87 7.07 1.97
C LYS A 187 -17.92 7.76 1.11
N ILE A 188 -17.52 8.68 0.24
CA ILE A 188 -18.44 9.36 -0.67
C ILE A 188 -19.10 8.33 -1.61
N ALA A 189 -18.30 7.46 -2.25
CA ALA A 189 -18.81 6.45 -3.17
C ALA A 189 -19.86 5.55 -2.51
N ILE A 190 -19.61 5.10 -1.29
CA ILE A 190 -20.49 4.18 -0.57
C ILE A 190 -21.72 4.91 -0.02
N ASN A 191 -21.54 6.07 0.63
CA ASN A 191 -22.66 6.80 1.21
C ASN A 191 -23.67 7.27 0.16
N TYR A 192 -23.18 7.85 -0.93
CA TYR A 192 -24.06 8.36 -1.97
C TYR A 192 -24.51 7.27 -2.94
N GLY A 193 -23.61 6.35 -3.34
CA GLY A 193 -23.94 5.29 -4.29
C GLY A 193 -24.78 4.17 -3.67
N TYR A 194 -24.31 3.59 -2.56
CA TYR A 194 -24.93 2.40 -1.99
C TYR A 194 -26.09 2.73 -1.04
N TYR A 195 -25.90 3.69 -0.10
CA TYR A 195 -26.95 3.98 0.89
C TYR A 195 -28.01 4.96 0.39
N ARG A 196 -27.68 5.90 -0.49
CA ARG A 196 -28.60 6.94 -0.96
C ARG A 196 -29.06 6.74 -2.41
N TYR A 197 -28.51 5.75 -3.12
CA TYR A 197 -28.83 5.46 -4.54
C TYR A 197 -28.58 6.64 -5.50
N GLN A 198 -27.66 7.54 -5.12
CA GLN A 198 -27.25 8.70 -5.93
C GLN A 198 -26.04 8.33 -6.81
N TYR A 199 -26.30 7.61 -7.89
CA TYR A 199 -25.25 7.03 -8.76
C TYR A 199 -24.35 8.07 -9.41
N ILE A 200 -24.80 9.32 -9.64
CA ILE A 200 -24.00 10.39 -10.24
C ILE A 200 -22.86 10.78 -9.29
N GLY A 201 -23.15 10.99 -8.01
CA GLY A 201 -22.11 11.27 -6.99
C GLY A 201 -21.12 10.12 -6.84
N MET A 202 -21.58 8.87 -6.89
CA MET A 202 -20.72 7.69 -6.90
C MET A 202 -19.82 7.67 -8.14
N ALA A 203 -20.36 7.96 -9.33
CA ALA A 203 -19.59 7.97 -10.59
C ALA A 203 -18.44 8.99 -10.52
N PHE A 204 -18.68 10.18 -9.98
CA PHE A 204 -17.62 11.17 -9.75
C PHE A 204 -16.55 10.63 -8.79
N ALA A 205 -16.94 10.01 -7.69
CA ALA A 205 -15.97 9.45 -6.74
C ALA A 205 -15.09 8.37 -7.40
N VAL A 206 -15.68 7.50 -8.22
CA VAL A 206 -14.95 6.48 -8.99
C VAL A 206 -13.98 7.11 -9.99
N ILE A 207 -14.40 8.15 -10.72
CA ILE A 207 -13.53 8.86 -11.66
C ILE A 207 -12.32 9.46 -10.93
N PHE A 208 -12.52 10.12 -9.78
CA PHE A 208 -11.42 10.69 -8.99
C PHE A 208 -10.50 9.60 -8.42
N LEU A 209 -11.03 8.46 -7.98
CA LEU A 209 -10.21 7.31 -7.57
C LEU A 209 -9.34 6.80 -8.71
N ILE A 210 -9.90 6.64 -9.91
CA ILE A 210 -9.15 6.23 -11.12
C ILE A 210 -8.05 7.25 -11.42
N LEU A 211 -8.35 8.55 -11.38
CA LEU A 211 -7.36 9.60 -11.62
C LEU A 211 -6.22 9.56 -10.60
N LEU A 212 -6.52 9.37 -9.32
CA LEU A 212 -5.49 9.22 -8.28
C LEU A 212 -4.60 8.00 -8.53
N VAL A 213 -5.18 6.84 -8.87
CA VAL A 213 -4.41 5.63 -9.23
C VAL A 213 -3.49 5.92 -10.40
N GLN A 214 -3.99 6.57 -11.47
CA GLN A 214 -3.20 6.90 -12.65
C GLN A 214 -2.05 7.87 -12.33
N ILE A 215 -2.29 8.84 -11.46
CA ILE A 215 -1.24 9.77 -10.99
C ILE A 215 -0.14 9.00 -10.26
N PHE A 216 -0.48 8.20 -9.26
CA PHE A 216 0.50 7.41 -8.49
C PHE A 216 1.28 6.45 -9.40
N GLN A 217 0.59 5.77 -10.32
CA GLN A 217 1.22 4.85 -11.26
C GLN A 217 2.15 5.57 -12.25
N SER A 218 1.75 6.71 -12.78
CA SER A 218 2.58 7.52 -13.67
C SER A 218 3.82 8.05 -12.99
N VAL A 219 3.69 8.51 -11.75
CA VAL A 219 4.83 8.96 -10.94
C VAL A 219 5.78 7.81 -10.67
N GLY A 220 5.26 6.65 -10.24
CA GLY A 220 6.06 5.47 -9.99
C GLY A 220 6.82 4.99 -11.22
N THR A 221 6.16 4.87 -12.37
CA THR A 221 6.80 4.46 -13.64
C THR A 221 7.93 5.42 -14.05
N LYS A 222 7.72 6.74 -13.90
CA LYS A 222 8.76 7.74 -14.18
C LYS A 222 9.95 7.61 -13.21
N LEU A 223 9.70 7.30 -11.94
CA LEU A 223 10.76 7.08 -10.96
C LEU A 223 11.57 5.82 -11.30
N VAL A 224 10.91 4.71 -11.68
CA VAL A 224 11.58 3.50 -12.13
C VAL A 224 12.49 3.80 -13.33
N ALA A 225 11.96 4.43 -14.38
CA ALA A 225 12.73 4.77 -15.58
C ALA A 225 13.94 5.66 -15.30
N LYS A 226 13.85 6.55 -14.30
CA LYS A 226 14.98 7.41 -13.87
C LYS A 226 16.05 6.64 -13.11
N CYS A 227 15.65 5.65 -12.30
CA CYS A 227 16.56 4.87 -11.45
C CYS A 227 17.16 3.66 -12.18
N ASP A 228 16.53 3.17 -13.24
CA ASP A 228 17.03 2.02 -14.01
C ASP A 228 18.20 2.41 -14.88
N LYS A 229 19.40 1.98 -14.46
CA LYS A 229 20.65 2.21 -15.18
C LYS A 229 20.81 1.30 -16.42
N ARG A 230 19.97 0.26 -16.55
CA ARG A 230 20.02 -0.68 -17.68
C ARG A 230 19.34 -0.11 -18.92
N LEU A 231 18.55 0.96 -18.77
CA LEU A 231 17.86 1.65 -19.85
C LEU A 231 18.67 2.87 -20.39
N LYS A 232 19.86 3.12 -19.84
CA LYS A 232 20.82 4.12 -20.31
C LYS A 232 22.01 3.45 -20.96
#